data_5e8e53e631a71ea1399a9bfc020b847a
#
_entry.id   5e8e53e631a71ea1399a9bfc020b847a
#
_cell.length_a   1.000
_cell.length_b   1.000
_cell.length_c   1.000
_cell.angle_alpha   90.00
_cell.angle_beta   90.00
_cell.angle_gamma   90.00
#
_symmetry.space_group_name_H-M   'P 1'
#
loop_
_entity.id
_entity.type
_entity.pdbx_description
1 polymer ?
#
loop_
_entity_poly.entity_id
_entity_poly.type
_entity_poly.pdbx_seq_one_letter_code
_entity_poly.pdbx_strand_id
1 'polypeptide(L)'
;MGRSSKTVGALTLADGEARALRERVFAGDKAAADLRELDAHAHADSREARLRYRRDREKLVTTVQAGEDAAMRMVDSVRAFAYKTAGRLIIPSFCRHLVSVDDLAYRGLLAALDAVRKWEPGRGLWFPYACGRVHAYMLVELKAAIAGALGVPVLSAFDYVRAVSAVNGGVPLGEAAAGLGVDAGVLASVLGRARGCVDVDSEASVLDAGGSVADDGGVDGAWMRAASADVLGFSGVEWEAVCSLAAGEPASMSAVGRSRASVLRGLRDRGMIA
;
A
#
# COMPACT_ATOMS: atom_id res chain seq x y z
N MET A 1 -18.91 15.10 -19.92
CA MET A 1 -19.69 14.34 -18.93
C MET A 1 -18.91 14.29 -17.63
N GLY A 2 -19.20 15.23 -16.73
CA GLY A 2 -18.52 15.33 -15.44
C GLY A 2 -19.07 14.28 -14.46
N ARG A 3 -18.29 13.26 -14.16
CA ARG A 3 -18.56 12.35 -13.05
C ARG A 3 -17.58 12.60 -11.92
N SER A 4 -18.08 13.35 -10.99
CA SER A 4 -18.02 13.12 -9.56
C SER A 4 -16.65 13.04 -8.88
N SER A 5 -16.03 14.22 -8.66
CA SER A 5 -15.01 14.41 -7.63
C SER A 5 -15.60 14.35 -6.18
N LYS A 6 -16.92 14.23 -6.04
CA LYS A 6 -17.61 14.24 -4.75
C LYS A 6 -17.48 12.95 -3.93
N THR A 7 -17.13 11.82 -4.55
CA THR A 7 -17.12 10.52 -3.85
C THR A 7 -15.82 10.21 -3.10
N VAL A 8 -14.72 10.88 -3.43
CA VAL A 8 -13.43 10.66 -2.74
C VAL A 8 -13.37 11.44 -1.42
N GLY A 9 -14.00 12.61 -1.35
CA GLY A 9 -14.02 13.44 -0.13
C GLY A 9 -14.85 12.88 1.03
N ALA A 10 -15.80 11.97 0.74
CA ALA A 10 -16.70 11.42 1.77
C ALA A 10 -16.11 10.26 2.60
N LEU A 11 -14.94 9.74 2.22
CA LEU A 11 -14.32 8.57 2.87
C LEU A 11 -13.02 8.90 3.63
N THR A 12 -12.47 10.10 3.50
CA THR A 12 -11.27 10.48 4.23
C THR A 12 -11.64 10.97 5.64
N LEU A 13 -11.01 10.36 6.64
CA LEU A 13 -11.16 10.77 8.04
C LEU A 13 -10.55 12.15 8.26
N ALA A 14 -11.26 13.03 8.97
CA ALA A 14 -10.67 14.24 9.52
C ALA A 14 -9.56 13.88 10.51
N ASP A 15 -8.51 14.70 10.62
CA ASP A 15 -7.36 14.43 11.48
C ASP A 15 -7.76 14.18 12.95
N GLY A 16 -8.68 14.98 13.49
CA GLY A 16 -9.21 14.78 14.84
C GLY A 16 -9.96 13.45 15.02
N GLU A 17 -10.71 13.02 14.01
CA GLU A 17 -11.40 11.72 14.01
C GLU A 17 -10.39 10.57 13.94
N ALA A 18 -9.37 10.67 13.08
CA ALA A 18 -8.32 9.67 12.99
C ALA A 18 -7.58 9.49 14.32
N ARG A 19 -7.27 10.57 15.02
CA ARG A 19 -6.65 10.53 16.37
C ARG A 19 -7.56 9.84 17.38
N ALA A 20 -8.83 10.22 17.43
CA ALA A 20 -9.79 9.60 18.34
C ALA A 20 -9.99 8.10 18.09
N LEU A 21 -10.01 7.68 16.81
CA LEU A 21 -10.04 6.26 16.46
C LEU A 21 -8.76 5.55 16.88
N ARG A 22 -7.60 6.17 16.70
CA ARG A 22 -6.31 5.60 17.11
C ARG A 22 -6.24 5.39 18.63
N GLU A 23 -6.76 6.31 19.44
CA GLU A 23 -6.87 6.14 20.89
C GLU A 23 -7.74 4.94 21.27
N ARG A 24 -8.86 4.73 20.57
CA ARG A 24 -9.72 3.56 20.76
C ARG A 24 -9.01 2.26 20.39
N VAL A 25 -8.24 2.25 19.30
CA VAL A 25 -7.42 1.07 18.92
C VAL A 25 -6.43 0.74 20.05
N PHE A 26 -5.74 1.74 20.58
CA PHE A 26 -4.81 1.54 21.69
C PHE A 26 -5.49 1.00 22.95
N ALA A 27 -6.66 1.54 23.29
CA ALA A 27 -7.45 1.06 24.42
C ALA A 27 -7.89 -0.40 24.19
N GLY A 28 -8.27 -0.76 22.96
CA GLY A 28 -8.63 -2.12 22.58
C GLY A 28 -7.44 -3.09 22.69
N ASP A 29 -6.27 -2.71 22.15
CA ASP A 29 -5.05 -3.52 22.22
C ASP A 29 -4.62 -3.77 23.69
N LYS A 30 -4.73 -2.74 24.55
CA LYS A 30 -4.50 -2.87 25.99
C LYS A 30 -5.51 -3.80 26.65
N ALA A 31 -6.80 -3.60 26.36
CA ALA A 31 -7.86 -4.45 26.90
C ALA A 31 -7.71 -5.91 26.47
N ALA A 32 -7.18 -6.18 25.27
CA ALA A 32 -6.87 -7.52 24.80
C ALA A 32 -5.71 -8.17 25.57
N ALA A 33 -4.73 -7.39 26.02
CA ALA A 33 -3.68 -7.87 26.89
C ALA A 33 -4.22 -8.17 28.30
N ASP A 34 -4.97 -7.24 28.88
CA ASP A 34 -5.61 -7.39 30.20
C ASP A 34 -6.58 -8.59 30.23
N LEU A 35 -7.30 -8.84 29.14
CA LEU A 35 -8.19 -9.99 28.98
C LEU A 35 -7.43 -11.32 29.01
N ARG A 36 -6.29 -11.40 28.33
CA ARG A 36 -5.43 -12.61 28.36
C ARG A 36 -4.88 -12.88 29.76
N GLU A 37 -4.52 -11.83 30.49
CA GLU A 37 -4.06 -11.92 31.87
C GLU A 37 -5.20 -12.37 32.80
N LEU A 38 -6.39 -11.78 32.65
CA LEU A 38 -7.58 -12.14 33.41
C LEU A 38 -7.97 -13.61 33.17
N ASP A 39 -7.97 -14.06 31.90
CA ASP A 39 -8.30 -15.45 31.54
C ASP A 39 -7.25 -16.46 32.05
N ALA A 40 -5.96 -16.05 32.10
CA ALA A 40 -4.88 -16.88 32.66
C ALA A 40 -5.00 -17.11 34.18
N HIS A 41 -5.61 -16.15 34.89
CA HIS A 41 -5.79 -16.22 36.36
C HIS A 41 -7.21 -16.62 36.79
N ALA A 42 -8.00 -17.20 35.88
CA ALA A 42 -9.44 -17.49 36.07
C ALA A 42 -9.74 -18.63 37.01
N HIS A 43 -9.07 -18.71 38.16
CA HIS A 43 -9.40 -19.66 39.24
C HIS A 43 -10.25 -18.98 40.32
N ALA A 44 -11.56 -18.99 40.11
CA ALA A 44 -12.49 -18.35 41.04
C ALA A 44 -13.18 -19.41 41.93
N ASP A 45 -12.77 -19.54 43.19
CA ASP A 45 -13.30 -20.52 44.14
C ASP A 45 -14.66 -20.10 44.71
N SER A 46 -15.03 -18.82 44.69
CA SER A 46 -16.29 -18.31 45.20
C SER A 46 -17.26 -17.84 44.09
N ARG A 47 -18.58 -17.86 44.44
CA ARG A 47 -19.64 -17.35 43.56
C ARG A 47 -19.42 -15.86 43.21
N GLU A 48 -19.01 -15.08 44.19
CA GLU A 48 -18.77 -13.63 43.99
C GLU A 48 -17.57 -13.37 43.06
N ALA A 49 -16.49 -14.12 43.23
CA ALA A 49 -15.31 -14.03 42.39
C ALA A 49 -15.65 -14.38 40.92
N ARG A 50 -16.50 -15.38 40.67
CA ARG A 50 -16.99 -15.74 39.33
C ARG A 50 -17.85 -14.63 38.71
N LEU A 51 -18.68 -13.96 39.49
CA LEU A 51 -19.51 -12.84 39.01
C LEU A 51 -18.68 -11.60 38.68
N ARG A 52 -17.64 -11.29 39.49
CA ARG A 52 -16.68 -10.21 39.19
C ARG A 52 -15.91 -10.53 37.93
N TYR A 53 -15.34 -11.71 37.81
CA TYR A 53 -14.63 -12.17 36.59
C TYR A 53 -15.49 -12.01 35.33
N ARG A 54 -16.74 -12.48 35.34
CA ARG A 54 -17.65 -12.33 34.18
C ARG A 54 -17.87 -10.88 33.79
N ARG A 55 -18.11 -10.00 34.77
CA ARG A 55 -18.34 -8.58 34.55
C ARG A 55 -17.11 -7.88 33.99
N ASP A 56 -15.94 -8.19 34.52
CA ASP A 56 -14.69 -7.55 34.07
C ASP A 56 -14.29 -8.06 32.69
N ARG A 57 -14.48 -9.35 32.45
CA ARG A 57 -14.29 -9.97 31.13
C ARG A 57 -15.21 -9.34 30.08
N GLU A 58 -16.48 -9.13 30.37
CA GLU A 58 -17.44 -8.53 29.46
C GLU A 58 -17.06 -7.09 29.09
N LYS A 59 -16.61 -6.28 30.05
CA LYS A 59 -16.10 -4.92 29.81
C LYS A 59 -14.89 -4.94 28.90
N LEU A 60 -13.92 -5.82 29.17
CA LEU A 60 -12.73 -5.92 28.35
C LEU A 60 -13.05 -6.35 26.93
N VAL A 61 -13.91 -7.36 26.74
CA VAL A 61 -14.37 -7.81 25.41
C VAL A 61 -15.04 -6.67 24.65
N THR A 62 -15.91 -5.89 25.28
CA THR A 62 -16.56 -4.73 24.66
C THR A 62 -15.52 -3.68 24.22
N THR A 63 -14.50 -3.44 25.04
CA THR A 63 -13.43 -2.49 24.70
C THR A 63 -12.57 -3.00 23.55
N VAL A 64 -12.25 -4.30 23.51
CA VAL A 64 -11.54 -4.92 22.38
C VAL A 64 -12.31 -4.74 21.09
N GLN A 65 -13.61 -5.08 21.08
CA GLN A 65 -14.48 -4.92 19.90
C GLN A 65 -14.51 -3.47 19.41
N ALA A 66 -14.66 -2.51 20.33
CA ALA A 66 -14.65 -1.09 19.98
C ALA A 66 -13.30 -0.65 19.37
N GLY A 67 -12.19 -1.26 19.80
CA GLY A 67 -10.86 -1.03 19.22
C GLY A 67 -10.72 -1.62 17.82
N GLU A 68 -11.23 -2.83 17.60
CA GLU A 68 -11.24 -3.49 16.29
C GLU A 68 -12.12 -2.70 15.29
N ASP A 69 -13.31 -2.27 15.70
CA ASP A 69 -14.20 -1.44 14.88
C ASP A 69 -13.52 -0.12 14.50
N ALA A 70 -12.80 0.50 15.44
CA ALA A 70 -12.05 1.71 15.17
C ALA A 70 -10.92 1.47 14.17
N ALA A 71 -10.19 0.36 14.28
CA ALA A 71 -9.14 -0.02 13.32
C ALA A 71 -9.73 -0.24 11.92
N MET A 72 -10.85 -0.94 11.82
CA MET A 72 -11.54 -1.17 10.54
C MET A 72 -12.02 0.13 9.90
N ARG A 73 -12.56 1.08 10.67
CA ARG A 73 -12.94 2.40 10.14
C ARG A 73 -11.73 3.17 9.59
N MET A 74 -10.58 3.08 10.25
CA MET A 74 -9.35 3.69 9.74
C MET A 74 -8.90 3.03 8.43
N VAL A 75 -8.95 1.71 8.32
CA VAL A 75 -8.64 0.95 7.08
C VAL A 75 -9.63 1.30 5.97
N ASP A 76 -10.92 1.39 6.28
CA ASP A 76 -11.96 1.73 5.30
C ASP A 76 -11.75 3.13 4.69
N SER A 77 -11.18 4.07 5.44
CA SER A 77 -10.87 5.41 4.93
C SER A 77 -9.89 5.43 3.76
N VAL A 78 -9.07 4.39 3.63
CA VAL A 78 -8.09 4.24 2.52
C VAL A 78 -8.48 3.16 1.50
N ARG A 79 -9.63 2.51 1.67
CA ARG A 79 -10.09 1.42 0.79
C ARG A 79 -10.18 1.86 -0.67
N ALA A 80 -10.84 2.99 -0.92
CA ALA A 80 -10.99 3.53 -2.27
C ALA A 80 -9.64 3.84 -2.92
N PHE A 81 -8.68 4.36 -2.15
CA PHE A 81 -7.31 4.57 -2.61
C PHE A 81 -6.64 3.24 -2.97
N ALA A 82 -6.76 2.22 -2.12
CA ALA A 82 -6.16 0.91 -2.36
C ALA A 82 -6.64 0.30 -3.68
N TYR A 83 -7.95 0.21 -3.92
CA TYR A 83 -8.49 -0.32 -5.16
C TYR A 83 -8.12 0.52 -6.39
N LYS A 84 -8.18 1.84 -6.29
CA LYS A 84 -7.81 2.73 -7.38
C LYS A 84 -6.32 2.61 -7.73
N THR A 85 -5.46 2.48 -6.73
CA THR A 85 -4.02 2.29 -6.92
C THR A 85 -3.72 0.91 -7.53
N ALA A 86 -4.30 -0.16 -6.98
CA ALA A 86 -4.14 -1.51 -7.52
C ALA A 86 -4.55 -1.60 -9.00
N GLY A 87 -5.68 -0.97 -9.38
CA GLY A 87 -6.16 -0.94 -10.76
C GLY A 87 -5.28 -0.13 -11.73
N ARG A 88 -4.35 0.68 -11.22
CA ARG A 88 -3.37 1.43 -12.03
C ARG A 88 -2.00 0.76 -12.11
N LEU A 89 -1.74 -0.21 -11.22
CA LEU A 89 -0.52 -0.99 -11.28
C LEU A 89 -0.53 -1.87 -12.53
N ILE A 90 0.53 -1.76 -13.33
CA ILE A 90 0.70 -2.60 -14.52
C ILE A 90 1.13 -4.00 -14.08
N ILE A 91 0.21 -4.96 -14.17
CA ILE A 91 0.50 -6.37 -13.92
C ILE A 91 0.93 -7.00 -15.26
N PRO A 92 2.18 -7.45 -15.39
CA PRO A 92 2.63 -8.13 -16.60
C PRO A 92 1.74 -9.34 -16.91
N SER A 93 1.46 -9.59 -18.20
CA SER A 93 0.57 -10.67 -18.64
C SER A 93 0.95 -12.03 -18.08
N PHE A 94 2.24 -12.33 -18.03
CA PHE A 94 2.77 -13.57 -17.47
C PHE A 94 2.61 -13.73 -15.94
N CYS A 95 2.16 -12.68 -15.24
CA CYS A 95 1.89 -12.71 -13.79
C CYS A 95 0.39 -12.67 -13.44
N ARG A 96 -0.51 -12.45 -14.40
CA ARG A 96 -1.94 -12.25 -14.13
C ARG A 96 -2.62 -13.44 -13.47
N HIS A 97 -2.10 -14.63 -13.67
CA HIS A 97 -2.58 -15.85 -13.01
C HIS A 97 -2.07 -16.01 -11.57
N LEU A 98 -1.02 -15.26 -11.18
CA LEU A 98 -0.42 -15.30 -9.84
C LEU A 98 -0.92 -14.19 -8.93
N VAL A 99 -1.28 -13.03 -9.49
CA VAL A 99 -1.72 -11.87 -8.73
C VAL A 99 -2.76 -11.08 -9.52
N SER A 100 -3.90 -10.85 -8.90
CA SER A 100 -4.97 -10.00 -9.43
C SER A 100 -4.92 -8.59 -8.84
N VAL A 101 -5.72 -7.70 -9.42
CA VAL A 101 -5.94 -6.35 -8.86
C VAL A 101 -6.54 -6.43 -7.45
N ASP A 102 -7.45 -7.37 -7.23
CA ASP A 102 -8.09 -7.58 -5.93
C ASP A 102 -7.09 -8.08 -4.88
N ASP A 103 -6.18 -8.99 -5.26
CA ASP A 103 -5.11 -9.45 -4.38
C ASP A 103 -4.20 -8.29 -3.95
N LEU A 104 -3.79 -7.45 -4.90
CA LEU A 104 -2.98 -6.26 -4.60
C LEU A 104 -3.73 -5.30 -3.69
N ALA A 105 -5.01 -5.02 -3.97
CA ALA A 105 -5.82 -4.15 -3.11
C ALA A 105 -5.95 -4.73 -1.71
N TYR A 106 -6.22 -6.02 -1.58
CA TYR A 106 -6.32 -6.70 -0.29
C TYR A 106 -5.00 -6.64 0.50
N ARG A 107 -3.87 -6.92 -0.15
CA ARG A 107 -2.53 -6.77 0.47
C ARG A 107 -2.26 -5.36 0.94
N GLY A 108 -2.65 -4.36 0.15
CA GLY A 108 -2.59 -2.95 0.56
C GLY A 108 -3.44 -2.66 1.80
N LEU A 109 -4.65 -3.21 1.90
CA LEU A 109 -5.52 -3.03 3.07
C LEU A 109 -4.96 -3.72 4.32
N LEU A 110 -4.32 -4.89 4.18
CA LEU A 110 -3.60 -5.51 5.30
C LEU A 110 -2.44 -4.63 5.80
N ALA A 111 -1.72 -3.99 4.87
CA ALA A 111 -0.68 -3.03 5.24
C ALA A 111 -1.25 -1.79 5.93
N ALA A 112 -2.46 -1.33 5.55
CA ALA A 112 -3.15 -0.26 6.25
C ALA A 112 -3.52 -0.67 7.67
N LEU A 113 -3.96 -1.91 7.90
CA LEU A 113 -4.28 -2.44 9.23
C LEU A 113 -3.04 -2.47 10.14
N ASP A 114 -1.88 -2.91 9.61
CA ASP A 114 -0.60 -2.83 10.32
C ASP A 114 -0.20 -1.38 10.59
N ALA A 115 -0.42 -0.49 9.62
CA ALA A 115 -0.14 0.93 9.73
C ALA A 115 -0.96 1.62 10.84
N VAL A 116 -2.21 1.21 11.09
CA VAL A 116 -3.04 1.75 12.18
C VAL A 116 -2.33 1.67 13.52
N ARG A 117 -1.68 0.54 13.81
CA ARG A 117 -0.94 0.33 15.07
C ARG A 117 0.38 1.09 15.14
N LYS A 118 1.01 1.35 13.99
CA LYS A 118 2.33 2.01 13.90
C LYS A 118 2.25 3.52 13.69
N TRP A 119 1.08 4.04 13.32
CA TRP A 119 0.93 5.47 13.09
C TRP A 119 0.99 6.26 14.40
N GLU A 120 1.82 7.30 14.40
CA GLU A 120 1.97 8.24 15.49
C GLU A 120 1.37 9.59 15.11
N PRO A 121 0.26 10.02 15.73
CA PRO A 121 -0.44 11.26 15.37
C PRO A 121 0.43 12.53 15.44
N GLY A 122 1.47 12.51 16.26
CA GLY A 122 2.43 13.63 16.38
C GLY A 122 3.40 13.76 15.21
N ARG A 123 3.55 12.72 14.37
CA ARG A 123 4.51 12.69 13.26
C ARG A 123 3.91 13.02 11.91
N GLY A 124 2.59 13.02 11.77
CA GLY A 124 1.96 13.35 10.50
C GLY A 124 0.50 12.91 10.40
N LEU A 125 -0.10 13.19 9.26
CA LEU A 125 -1.50 12.88 8.99
C LEU A 125 -1.70 11.39 8.68
N TRP A 126 -2.81 10.82 9.14
CA TRP A 126 -3.15 9.42 8.91
C TRP A 126 -3.21 9.04 7.43
N PHE A 127 -3.99 9.78 6.64
CA PHE A 127 -4.29 9.40 5.26
C PHE A 127 -3.03 9.30 4.38
N PRO A 128 -2.13 10.31 4.33
CA PRO A 128 -0.88 10.19 3.56
C PRO A 128 0.02 9.06 4.05
N TYR A 129 0.13 8.89 5.38
CA TYR A 129 0.92 7.81 5.97
C TYR A 129 0.41 6.43 5.54
N ALA A 130 -0.91 6.20 5.66
CA ALA A 130 -1.53 4.95 5.28
C ALA A 130 -1.43 4.69 3.77
N CYS A 131 -1.67 5.70 2.92
CA CYS A 131 -1.52 5.59 1.47
C CYS A 131 -0.12 5.17 1.05
N GLY A 132 0.92 5.76 1.66
CA GLY A 132 2.31 5.37 1.41
C GLY A 132 2.57 3.91 1.77
N ARG A 133 2.05 3.44 2.91
CA ARG A 133 2.18 2.03 3.34
C ARG A 133 1.43 1.08 2.42
N VAL A 134 0.19 1.40 2.08
CA VAL A 134 -0.64 0.63 1.14
C VAL A 134 0.10 0.41 -0.18
N HIS A 135 0.59 1.49 -0.79
CA HIS A 135 1.27 1.44 -2.07
C HIS A 135 2.58 0.65 -2.01
N ALA A 136 3.41 0.89 -0.99
CA ALA A 136 4.67 0.17 -0.82
C ALA A 136 4.46 -1.35 -0.72
N TYR A 137 3.45 -1.80 0.02
CA TYR A 137 3.17 -3.22 0.15
C TYR A 137 2.59 -3.84 -1.14
N MET A 138 1.77 -3.11 -1.89
CA MET A 138 1.33 -3.57 -3.21
C MET A 138 2.51 -3.80 -4.17
N LEU A 139 3.49 -2.89 -4.15
CA LEU A 139 4.69 -3.05 -4.97
C LEU A 139 5.55 -4.25 -4.52
N VAL A 140 5.68 -4.47 -3.22
CA VAL A 140 6.40 -5.65 -2.69
C VAL A 140 5.72 -6.94 -3.16
N GLU A 141 4.40 -7.00 -3.09
CA GLU A 141 3.63 -8.17 -3.54
C GLU A 141 3.77 -8.39 -5.05
N LEU A 142 3.65 -7.33 -5.84
CA LEU A 142 3.83 -7.40 -7.29
C LEU A 142 5.26 -7.83 -7.65
N LYS A 143 6.28 -7.28 -6.98
CA LYS A 143 7.68 -7.71 -7.16
C LYS A 143 7.86 -9.20 -6.84
N ALA A 144 7.26 -9.67 -5.76
CA ALA A 144 7.34 -11.08 -5.36
C ALA A 144 6.66 -12.00 -6.40
N ALA A 145 5.50 -11.62 -6.92
CA ALA A 145 4.81 -12.36 -7.97
C ALA A 145 5.64 -12.43 -9.26
N ILE A 146 6.21 -11.30 -9.69
CA ILE A 146 7.11 -11.24 -10.87
C ILE A 146 8.35 -12.12 -10.64
N ALA A 147 8.98 -12.00 -9.49
CA ALA A 147 10.16 -12.78 -9.14
C ALA A 147 9.87 -14.28 -9.17
N GLY A 148 8.73 -14.70 -8.62
CA GLY A 148 8.27 -16.09 -8.67
C GLY A 148 8.01 -16.58 -10.09
N ALA A 149 7.31 -15.80 -10.92
CA ALA A 149 7.02 -16.15 -12.31
C ALA A 149 8.30 -16.28 -13.16
N LEU A 150 9.24 -15.35 -12.98
CA LEU A 150 10.46 -15.31 -13.78
C LEU A 150 11.61 -16.14 -13.20
N GLY A 151 11.50 -16.60 -11.94
CA GLY A 151 12.58 -17.28 -11.22
C GLY A 151 13.81 -16.38 -11.04
N VAL A 152 13.60 -15.11 -10.68
CA VAL A 152 14.65 -14.10 -10.49
C VAL A 152 14.62 -13.54 -9.06
N PRO A 153 15.69 -12.88 -8.58
CA PRO A 153 15.65 -12.24 -7.27
C PRO A 153 14.60 -11.14 -7.19
N VAL A 154 13.89 -11.03 -6.06
CA VAL A 154 12.81 -10.04 -5.84
C VAL A 154 13.30 -8.60 -6.05
N LEU A 155 14.52 -8.28 -5.63
CA LEU A 155 15.08 -6.93 -5.75
C LEU A 155 15.22 -6.47 -7.21
N SER A 156 15.56 -7.37 -8.12
CA SER A 156 15.76 -7.10 -9.54
C SER A 156 14.56 -7.43 -10.43
N ALA A 157 13.41 -7.80 -9.84
CA ALA A 157 12.24 -8.27 -10.58
C ALA A 157 11.78 -7.28 -11.66
N PHE A 158 11.68 -6.00 -11.34
CA PHE A 158 11.28 -4.96 -12.30
C PHE A 158 12.33 -4.69 -13.39
N ASP A 159 13.62 -4.85 -13.08
CA ASP A 159 14.68 -4.71 -14.06
C ASP A 159 14.58 -5.81 -15.13
N TYR A 160 14.27 -7.04 -14.69
CA TYR A 160 14.00 -8.13 -15.63
C TYR A 160 12.74 -7.90 -16.46
N VAL A 161 11.68 -7.33 -15.89
CA VAL A 161 10.47 -6.93 -16.66
C VAL A 161 10.83 -5.92 -17.74
N ARG A 162 11.61 -4.89 -17.40
CA ARG A 162 12.10 -3.90 -18.37
C ARG A 162 12.92 -4.52 -19.48
N ALA A 163 13.85 -5.41 -19.15
CA ALA A 163 14.67 -6.11 -20.14
C ALA A 163 13.83 -7.02 -21.05
N VAL A 164 12.88 -7.76 -20.48
CA VAL A 164 11.91 -8.56 -21.25
C VAL A 164 11.11 -7.68 -22.20
N SER A 165 10.60 -6.55 -21.73
CA SER A 165 9.87 -5.59 -22.54
C SER A 165 10.74 -4.99 -23.66
N ALA A 166 12.00 -4.62 -23.36
CA ALA A 166 12.93 -4.09 -24.34
C ALA A 166 13.23 -5.09 -25.46
N VAL A 167 13.48 -6.37 -25.10
CA VAL A 167 13.71 -7.43 -26.10
C VAL A 167 12.46 -7.68 -26.95
N ASN A 168 11.25 -7.67 -26.34
CA ASN A 168 10.02 -7.77 -27.10
C ASN A 168 9.77 -6.54 -28.00
N GLY A 169 10.32 -5.38 -27.62
CA GLY A 169 10.33 -4.13 -28.42
C GLY A 169 11.40 -4.08 -29.51
N GLY A 170 12.20 -5.16 -29.68
CA GLY A 170 13.20 -5.28 -30.73
C GLY A 170 14.65 -4.97 -30.32
N VAL A 171 14.91 -4.70 -29.04
CA VAL A 171 16.30 -4.56 -28.53
C VAL A 171 16.99 -5.92 -28.59
N PRO A 172 18.23 -6.01 -29.12
CA PRO A 172 18.98 -7.25 -29.14
C PRO A 172 19.18 -7.86 -27.76
N LEU A 173 18.97 -9.17 -27.62
CA LEU A 173 19.08 -9.90 -26.35
C LEU A 173 20.39 -9.63 -25.61
N GLY A 174 21.50 -9.60 -26.35
CA GLY A 174 22.83 -9.32 -25.76
C GLY A 174 22.98 -7.93 -25.18
N GLU A 175 22.36 -6.94 -25.81
CA GLU A 175 22.34 -5.55 -25.33
C GLU A 175 21.49 -5.41 -24.07
N ALA A 176 20.28 -5.98 -24.07
CA ALA A 176 19.41 -6.00 -22.90
C ALA A 176 20.05 -6.72 -21.70
N ALA A 177 20.74 -7.85 -21.95
CA ALA A 177 21.47 -8.60 -20.93
C ALA A 177 22.65 -7.81 -20.36
N ALA A 178 23.42 -7.13 -21.23
CA ALA A 178 24.52 -6.26 -20.82
C ALA A 178 24.01 -5.10 -19.92
N GLY A 179 22.85 -4.51 -20.25
CA GLY A 179 22.20 -3.48 -19.45
C GLY A 179 21.80 -3.95 -18.02
N LEU A 180 21.54 -5.25 -17.86
CA LEU A 180 21.27 -5.87 -16.56
C LEU A 180 22.55 -6.37 -15.85
N GLY A 181 23.69 -6.42 -16.54
CA GLY A 181 24.91 -7.05 -16.03
C GLY A 181 24.80 -8.58 -15.89
N VAL A 182 24.00 -9.24 -16.73
CA VAL A 182 23.79 -10.69 -16.71
C VAL A 182 24.22 -11.33 -18.05
N ASP A 183 24.40 -12.65 -18.02
CA ASP A 183 24.66 -13.41 -19.25
C ASP A 183 23.41 -13.48 -20.15
N ALA A 184 23.60 -13.42 -21.46
CA ALA A 184 22.52 -13.48 -22.44
C ALA A 184 21.70 -14.78 -22.33
N GLY A 185 22.32 -15.90 -21.97
CA GLY A 185 21.66 -17.17 -21.73
C GLY A 185 20.71 -17.13 -20.51
N VAL A 186 21.10 -16.40 -19.47
CA VAL A 186 20.24 -16.17 -18.30
C VAL A 186 19.00 -15.38 -18.71
N LEU A 187 19.17 -14.27 -19.45
CA LEU A 187 18.04 -13.49 -19.93
C LEU A 187 17.15 -14.27 -20.92
N ALA A 188 17.75 -15.10 -21.78
CA ALA A 188 16.99 -15.99 -22.68
C ALA A 188 16.10 -16.99 -21.90
N SER A 189 16.64 -17.55 -20.81
CA SER A 189 15.88 -18.43 -19.92
C SER A 189 14.71 -17.71 -19.24
N VAL A 190 14.92 -16.47 -18.79
CA VAL A 190 13.85 -15.62 -18.20
C VAL A 190 12.78 -15.30 -19.24
N LEU A 191 13.17 -14.95 -20.48
CA LEU A 191 12.25 -14.74 -21.59
C LEU A 191 11.40 -15.99 -21.91
N GLY A 192 12.05 -17.17 -21.88
CA GLY A 192 11.35 -18.44 -22.04
C GLY A 192 10.26 -18.66 -20.99
N ARG A 193 10.58 -18.37 -19.72
CA ARG A 193 9.58 -18.42 -18.64
C ARG A 193 8.47 -17.39 -18.82
N ALA A 194 8.81 -16.15 -19.13
CA ALA A 194 7.82 -15.09 -19.35
C ALA A 194 6.83 -15.45 -20.49
N ARG A 195 7.30 -16.12 -21.52
CA ARG A 195 6.46 -16.58 -22.64
C ARG A 195 5.69 -17.87 -22.33
N GLY A 196 6.27 -18.76 -21.53
CA GLY A 196 5.64 -20.02 -21.13
C GLY A 196 4.53 -19.87 -20.09
N CYS A 197 4.48 -18.74 -19.38
CA CYS A 197 3.43 -18.40 -18.44
C CYS A 197 2.23 -17.67 -19.09
N VAL A 198 2.13 -17.63 -20.41
CA VAL A 198 0.98 -17.05 -21.12
C VAL A 198 -0.22 -17.99 -20.99
N ASP A 199 -1.32 -17.45 -20.49
CA ASP A 199 -2.59 -18.16 -20.39
C ASP A 199 -3.01 -18.67 -21.77
N VAL A 200 -3.30 -19.96 -21.89
CA VAL A 200 -3.62 -20.63 -23.17
C VAL A 200 -4.88 -20.03 -23.80
N ASP A 201 -5.70 -19.35 -23.01
CA ASP A 201 -6.97 -18.76 -23.44
C ASP A 201 -6.87 -17.33 -23.99
N SER A 202 -5.68 -16.71 -24.01
CA SER A 202 -5.50 -15.34 -24.50
C SER A 202 -4.48 -15.22 -25.62
N GLU A 203 -4.84 -15.61 -26.83
CA GLU A 203 -4.01 -15.38 -28.04
C GLU A 203 -3.76 -13.88 -28.35
N ALA A 204 -4.46 -12.96 -27.69
CA ALA A 204 -4.47 -11.54 -28.06
C ALA A 204 -3.51 -10.63 -27.30
N SER A 205 -2.87 -11.06 -26.21
CA SER A 205 -2.26 -10.09 -25.28
C SER A 205 -0.74 -10.10 -25.16
N VAL A 206 -0.02 -10.91 -25.94
CA VAL A 206 1.46 -10.97 -25.88
C VAL A 206 2.10 -9.69 -26.46
N LEU A 207 1.36 -8.97 -27.31
CA LEU A 207 1.85 -7.74 -27.97
C LEU A 207 1.58 -6.45 -27.20
N ASP A 208 0.66 -6.45 -26.24
CA ASP A 208 0.26 -5.24 -25.49
C ASP A 208 1.07 -4.98 -24.19
N ALA A 209 2.00 -5.85 -23.84
CA ALA A 209 2.93 -5.60 -22.72
C ALA A 209 3.98 -4.50 -23.02
N GLY A 210 3.88 -3.85 -24.17
CA GLY A 210 4.68 -2.69 -24.59
C GLY A 210 4.22 -1.36 -24.02
N GLY A 211 3.38 -1.35 -22.97
CA GLY A 211 3.12 -0.15 -22.19
C GLY A 211 4.43 0.35 -21.58
N SER A 212 4.91 1.48 -22.06
CA SER A 212 6.17 2.08 -21.63
C SER A 212 6.19 2.20 -20.12
N VAL A 213 7.01 1.38 -19.48
CA VAL A 213 7.51 1.68 -18.14
C VAL A 213 8.45 2.85 -18.35
N ALA A 214 7.97 4.06 -18.09
CA ALA A 214 8.79 5.25 -18.19
C ALA A 214 10.02 5.08 -17.32
N ASP A 215 11.17 5.23 -17.97
CA ASP A 215 12.49 5.13 -17.36
C ASP A 215 12.71 6.37 -16.49
N ASP A 216 12.66 6.18 -15.18
CA ASP A 216 13.17 7.17 -14.23
C ASP A 216 14.00 6.46 -13.18
N GLY A 217 15.30 6.63 -13.29
CA GLY A 217 16.41 6.16 -12.49
C GLY A 217 16.21 5.95 -11.00
N GLY A 218 15.38 5.00 -10.63
CA GLY A 218 15.10 4.63 -9.26
C GLY A 218 13.65 4.14 -9.13
N VAL A 219 13.48 2.86 -9.43
CA VAL A 219 12.17 2.20 -9.52
C VAL A 219 11.29 2.39 -8.29
N ASP A 220 11.88 2.62 -7.12
CA ASP A 220 11.14 2.71 -5.86
C ASP A 220 10.60 4.11 -5.54
N GLY A 221 11.20 5.17 -6.03
CA GLY A 221 10.82 6.55 -5.66
C GLY A 221 10.00 7.30 -6.72
N ALA A 222 10.42 7.27 -7.98
CA ALA A 222 9.79 8.07 -9.03
C ALA A 222 8.49 7.44 -9.52
N TRP A 223 8.43 6.12 -9.62
CA TRP A 223 7.21 5.40 -9.99
C TRP A 223 6.16 5.45 -8.88
N MET A 224 6.58 5.32 -7.61
CA MET A 224 5.72 5.57 -6.46
C MET A 224 5.15 7.00 -6.47
N ARG A 225 5.98 7.98 -6.83
CA ARG A 225 5.57 9.38 -6.94
C ARG A 225 4.57 9.61 -8.05
N ALA A 226 4.82 9.10 -9.27
CA ALA A 226 3.95 9.31 -10.41
C ALA A 226 2.58 8.63 -10.24
N ALA A 227 2.54 7.37 -9.85
CA ALA A 227 1.29 6.63 -9.69
C ALA A 227 0.41 7.19 -8.55
N SER A 228 1.02 7.57 -7.42
CA SER A 228 0.28 8.10 -6.27
C SER A 228 -0.11 9.57 -6.46
N ALA A 229 0.75 10.37 -7.10
CA ALA A 229 0.46 11.76 -7.43
C ALA A 229 -0.73 11.86 -8.40
N ASP A 230 -0.76 11.03 -9.45
CA ASP A 230 -1.84 10.97 -10.43
C ASP A 230 -3.17 10.53 -9.82
N VAL A 231 -3.15 9.55 -8.89
CA VAL A 231 -4.36 9.09 -8.20
C VAL A 231 -5.01 10.18 -7.38
N LEU A 232 -4.19 10.99 -6.70
CA LEU A 232 -4.65 12.08 -5.84
C LEU A 232 -4.70 13.43 -6.58
N GLY A 233 -4.19 13.49 -7.83
CA GLY A 233 -4.11 14.72 -8.63
C GLY A 233 -3.07 15.69 -8.08
N PHE A 234 -1.99 15.19 -7.49
CA PHE A 234 -0.83 15.99 -7.07
C PHE A 234 0.27 15.91 -8.12
N SER A 235 1.03 16.97 -8.27
CA SER A 235 2.30 16.95 -9.00
C SER A 235 3.35 16.14 -8.22
N GLY A 236 4.41 15.68 -8.87
CA GLY A 236 5.48 14.92 -8.22
C GLY A 236 6.09 15.63 -7.00
N VAL A 237 6.26 16.96 -7.08
CA VAL A 237 6.78 17.79 -5.98
C VAL A 237 5.76 17.89 -4.83
N GLU A 238 4.48 18.01 -5.15
CA GLU A 238 3.40 18.01 -4.15
C GLU A 238 3.30 16.65 -3.44
N TRP A 239 3.49 15.55 -4.17
CA TRP A 239 3.51 14.22 -3.59
C TRP A 239 4.72 14.00 -2.67
N GLU A 240 5.90 14.48 -3.02
CA GLU A 240 7.06 14.50 -2.11
C GLU A 240 6.77 15.28 -0.83
N ALA A 241 6.09 16.42 -0.93
CA ALA A 241 5.67 17.18 0.22
C ALA A 241 4.64 16.42 1.08
N VAL A 242 3.73 15.65 0.47
CA VAL A 242 2.79 14.76 1.18
C VAL A 242 3.55 13.67 1.92
N CYS A 243 4.53 13.02 1.26
CA CYS A 243 5.35 11.98 1.88
C CYS A 243 6.19 12.53 3.05
N SER A 244 6.81 13.70 2.87
CA SER A 244 7.57 14.40 3.92
C SER A 244 6.69 14.77 5.12
N LEU A 245 5.46 15.23 4.88
CA LEU A 245 4.46 15.47 5.92
C LEU A 245 4.08 14.21 6.69
N ALA A 246 3.90 13.11 5.97
CA ALA A 246 3.57 11.81 6.55
C ALA A 246 4.71 11.23 7.39
N ALA A 247 5.96 11.45 6.95
CA ALA A 247 7.17 11.05 7.66
C ALA A 247 7.48 11.94 8.88
N GLY A 248 6.81 13.08 9.04
CA GLY A 248 7.09 14.03 10.11
C GLY A 248 8.43 14.77 9.94
N GLU A 249 8.97 14.82 8.72
CA GLU A 249 10.23 15.46 8.44
C GLU A 249 10.13 16.98 8.64
N PRO A 250 11.18 17.64 9.18
CA PRO A 250 11.20 19.09 9.35
C PRO A 250 11.11 19.79 7.98
N ALA A 251 10.35 20.87 7.91
CA ALA A 251 10.22 21.66 6.69
C ALA A 251 11.60 22.20 6.28
N SER A 252 12.17 21.65 5.20
CA SER A 252 13.41 22.16 4.63
C SER A 252 13.13 23.44 3.82
N MET A 253 14.14 24.29 3.64
CA MET A 253 14.09 25.47 2.74
C MET A 253 14.06 25.09 1.25
N SER A 254 13.91 23.81 0.93
CA SER A 254 13.84 23.22 -0.41
C SER A 254 12.53 23.55 -1.13
N ALA A 255 12.46 23.20 -2.42
CA ALA A 255 11.23 23.28 -3.22
C ALA A 255 10.07 22.52 -2.55
N VAL A 256 10.35 21.37 -1.90
CA VAL A 256 9.41 20.56 -1.13
C VAL A 256 8.81 21.36 0.05
N GLY A 257 9.62 22.13 0.78
CA GLY A 257 9.12 22.96 1.88
C GLY A 257 8.17 24.08 1.41
N ARG A 258 8.44 24.68 0.25
CA ARG A 258 7.54 25.69 -0.34
C ARG A 258 6.22 25.08 -0.83
N SER A 259 6.27 23.87 -1.39
CA SER A 259 5.09 23.14 -1.85
C SER A 259 4.23 22.62 -0.70
N ARG A 260 4.79 22.46 0.49
CA ARG A 260 4.08 21.95 1.69
C ARG A 260 2.84 22.80 2.02
N ALA A 261 2.94 24.12 2.00
CA ALA A 261 1.80 25.02 2.23
C ALA A 261 0.73 24.90 1.13
N SER A 262 1.14 24.75 -0.13
CA SER A 262 0.25 24.50 -1.26
C SER A 262 -0.49 23.17 -1.13
N VAL A 263 0.23 22.11 -0.78
CA VAL A 263 -0.32 20.78 -0.54
C VAL A 263 -1.33 20.78 0.61
N LEU A 264 -0.99 21.39 1.74
CA LEU A 264 -1.93 21.51 2.88
C LEU A 264 -3.19 22.25 2.49
N ARG A 265 -3.08 23.33 1.68
CA ARG A 265 -4.22 24.05 1.14
C ARG A 265 -5.04 23.15 0.23
N GLY A 266 -4.42 22.46 -0.72
CA GLY A 266 -5.09 21.53 -1.63
C GLY A 266 -5.75 20.35 -0.92
N LEU A 267 -5.17 19.85 0.19
CA LEU A 267 -5.79 18.81 1.02
C LEU A 267 -7.01 19.36 1.78
N ARG A 268 -6.93 20.62 2.26
CA ARG A 268 -8.04 21.31 2.91
C ARG A 268 -9.19 21.59 1.93
N ASP A 269 -8.89 22.11 0.76
CA ASP A 269 -9.88 22.41 -0.29
C ASP A 269 -10.61 21.14 -0.76
N ARG A 270 -9.96 19.98 -0.64
CA ARG A 270 -10.56 18.66 -0.94
C ARG A 270 -11.26 18.02 0.26
N GLY A 271 -11.29 18.67 1.41
CA GLY A 271 -11.89 18.14 2.65
C GLY A 271 -11.15 16.94 3.24
N MET A 272 -9.88 16.77 2.90
CA MET A 272 -9.05 15.66 3.41
C MET A 272 -8.45 15.97 4.78
N ILE A 273 -8.32 17.23 5.12
CA ILE A 273 -7.88 17.74 6.43
C ILE A 273 -8.74 18.94 6.83
N ALA A 274 -8.87 19.17 8.12
CA ALA A 274 -9.57 20.32 8.69
C ALA A 274 -8.74 21.62 8.55
#